data_9e275793286219c7082fe6fda4cb4a99
#
_entry.id   9e275793286219c7082fe6fda4cb4a99
#
_cell.length_a   1.000
_cell.length_b   1.000
_cell.length_c   1.000
_cell.angle_alpha   90.00
_cell.angle_beta   90.00
_cell.angle_gamma   90.00
#
_symmetry.space_group_name_H-M   'P 1'
#
loop_
_entity.id
_entity.type
_entity.pdbx_description
1 polymer ?
#
loop_
_entity_poly.entity_id
_entity_poly.type
_entity_poly.pdbx_seq_one_letter_code
_entity_poly.pdbx_strand_id
1 'polypeptide(L)'
;MTSLREQGGISLIHPYYKDEVRLNLQLDIWKDWSPDVCKNVDITVIDDGTPGGFPLGDKIKALFRAKGIRFSLYKINVDLKWNTPGALNLGFMVAPKQWALCMDTDCFFPSQEWERILNLEHPMNRMGFFPRKRYGDPKIENLKNDRFLPCTMLMHKTVFMNMGGFDEDFSGSKTGSWGYFDNEFCERAIKKILWSEKATCGIIYDGHTAEHPIPKIVAGEWMESVYGQKGVTHAALAVDGNARHKNKLLYYDKIQGNIPQNRQILNFPWEQVYTNWF
;
A
#
# COMPACT_ATOMS: atom_id res chain seq x y z
N MET A 1 7.69 -25.20 6.72
CA MET A 1 7.42 -24.15 5.68
C MET A 1 8.71 -23.34 5.51
N THR A 2 8.94 -22.76 4.35
CA THR A 2 10.10 -21.89 4.10
C THR A 2 9.75 -20.43 4.40
N SER A 3 10.73 -19.67 4.86
CA SER A 3 10.55 -18.23 5.12
C SER A 3 10.30 -17.45 3.84
N LEU A 4 9.73 -16.24 3.95
CA LEU A 4 9.55 -15.35 2.81
C LEU A 4 10.87 -15.02 2.11
N ARG A 5 11.96 -14.93 2.89
CA ARG A 5 13.32 -14.77 2.38
C ARG A 5 13.73 -15.93 1.47
N GLU A 6 13.55 -17.16 1.92
CA GLU A 6 13.86 -18.36 1.14
C GLU A 6 12.96 -18.52 -0.09
N GLN A 7 11.77 -17.94 -0.05
CA GLN A 7 10.84 -17.85 -1.17
C GLN A 7 11.16 -16.71 -2.16
N GLY A 8 12.32 -16.06 -2.02
CA GLY A 8 12.80 -15.01 -2.94
C GLY A 8 12.53 -13.58 -2.49
N GLY A 9 12.00 -13.37 -1.29
CA GLY A 9 11.75 -12.05 -0.70
C GLY A 9 10.42 -11.42 -1.11
N ILE A 10 10.31 -10.10 -0.96
CA ILE A 10 9.05 -9.34 -1.03
C ILE A 10 9.18 -8.17 -2.00
N SER A 11 8.16 -7.88 -2.78
CA SER A 11 7.99 -6.59 -3.45
C SER A 11 7.16 -5.65 -2.59
N LEU A 12 7.73 -4.53 -2.19
CA LEU A 12 7.00 -3.44 -1.57
C LEU A 12 6.34 -2.59 -2.65
N ILE A 13 5.01 -2.48 -2.62
CA ILE A 13 4.23 -1.69 -3.55
C ILE A 13 3.81 -0.40 -2.87
N HIS A 14 4.22 0.73 -3.46
CA HIS A 14 3.89 2.08 -3.01
C HIS A 14 3.08 2.83 -4.07
N PRO A 15 1.81 3.13 -3.84
CA PRO A 15 1.07 4.09 -4.65
C PRO A 15 1.56 5.50 -4.32
N TYR A 16 1.79 6.31 -5.33
CA TYR A 16 2.24 7.70 -5.18
C TYR A 16 1.32 8.66 -5.96
N TYR A 17 0.91 9.74 -5.31
CA TYR A 17 0.19 10.83 -5.96
C TYR A 17 0.49 12.17 -5.26
N LYS A 18 1.25 13.06 -5.93
CA LYS A 18 1.54 14.45 -5.47
C LYS A 18 2.00 14.58 -4.01
N ASP A 19 2.72 13.62 -3.47
CA ASP A 19 3.09 13.58 -2.06
C ASP A 19 4.61 13.51 -1.86
N GLU A 20 5.28 14.61 -2.22
CA GLU A 20 6.74 14.70 -2.07
C GLU A 20 7.18 14.66 -0.60
N VAL A 21 6.36 15.16 0.31
CA VAL A 21 6.68 15.19 1.75
C VAL A 21 6.83 13.76 2.27
N ARG A 22 5.83 12.91 2.01
CA ARG A 22 5.89 11.52 2.45
C ARG A 22 6.92 10.71 1.66
N LEU A 23 7.09 10.99 0.39
CA LEU A 23 8.16 10.38 -0.40
C LEU A 23 9.54 10.65 0.24
N ASN A 24 9.82 11.88 0.63
CA ASN A 24 11.09 12.21 1.28
C ASN A 24 11.28 11.47 2.61
N LEU A 25 10.22 11.33 3.40
CA LEU A 25 10.25 10.50 4.61
C LEU A 25 10.53 9.02 4.29
N GLN A 26 9.90 8.47 3.26
CA GLN A 26 10.18 7.09 2.81
C GLN A 26 11.63 6.93 2.35
N LEU A 27 12.16 7.90 1.62
CA LEU A 27 13.57 7.88 1.21
C LEU A 27 14.53 7.87 2.41
N ASP A 28 14.22 8.61 3.47
CA ASP A 28 15.02 8.60 4.69
C ASP A 28 14.94 7.24 5.40
N ILE A 29 13.77 6.63 5.45
CA ILE A 29 13.59 5.28 6.00
C ILE A 29 14.37 4.24 5.17
N TRP A 30 14.28 4.29 3.85
CA TRP A 30 14.99 3.35 2.97
C TRP A 30 16.52 3.50 3.02
N LYS A 31 17.02 4.70 3.35
CA LYS A 31 18.46 4.90 3.63
C LYS A 31 18.96 4.06 4.81
N ASP A 32 18.09 3.84 5.80
CA ASP A 32 18.44 3.12 7.02
C ASP A 32 18.25 1.60 6.91
N TRP A 33 17.75 1.11 5.77
CA TRP A 33 17.62 -0.33 5.55
C TRP A 33 18.97 -1.05 5.61
N SER A 34 18.96 -2.20 6.28
CA SER A 34 20.13 -3.08 6.31
C SER A 34 20.45 -3.65 4.91
N PRO A 35 21.70 -4.05 4.63
CA PRO A 35 22.04 -4.69 3.37
C PRO A 35 21.18 -5.92 3.06
N ASP A 36 20.77 -6.65 4.08
CA ASP A 36 19.92 -7.82 3.93
C ASP A 36 18.50 -7.46 3.49
N VAL A 37 17.91 -6.42 4.08
CA VAL A 37 16.61 -5.88 3.62
C VAL A 37 16.73 -5.39 2.18
N CYS A 38 17.76 -4.61 1.85
CA CYS A 38 17.99 -4.11 0.49
C CYS A 38 18.09 -5.24 -0.56
N LYS A 39 18.65 -6.38 -0.18
CA LYS A 39 18.77 -7.56 -1.05
C LYS A 39 17.45 -8.29 -1.27
N ASN A 40 16.59 -8.32 -0.25
CA ASN A 40 15.40 -9.16 -0.22
C ASN A 40 14.08 -8.41 -0.44
N VAL A 41 14.09 -7.07 -0.38
CA VAL A 41 12.92 -6.24 -0.63
C VAL A 41 13.14 -5.39 -1.87
N ASP A 42 12.28 -5.56 -2.88
CA ASP A 42 12.24 -4.72 -4.08
C ASP A 42 11.18 -3.64 -3.91
N ILE A 43 11.44 -2.42 -4.33
CA ILE A 43 10.48 -1.32 -4.27
C ILE A 43 9.85 -1.12 -5.65
N THR A 44 8.54 -1.17 -5.70
CA THR A 44 7.73 -0.87 -6.88
C THR A 44 6.83 0.33 -6.56
N VAL A 45 7.15 1.48 -7.15
CA VAL A 45 6.32 2.68 -7.04
C VAL A 45 5.39 2.77 -8.24
N ILE A 46 4.13 3.08 -7.96
CA ILE A 46 3.12 3.36 -8.98
C ILE A 46 2.70 4.84 -8.84
N ASP A 47 3.12 5.65 -9.80
CA ASP A 47 2.65 7.03 -9.93
C ASP A 47 1.22 7.04 -10.48
N ASP A 48 0.28 7.41 -9.64
CA ASP A 48 -1.17 7.41 -9.93
C ASP A 48 -1.58 8.66 -10.73
N GLY A 49 -0.88 8.91 -11.83
CA GLY A 49 -1.21 10.01 -12.75
C GLY A 49 -0.84 11.40 -12.22
N THR A 50 0.21 11.53 -11.42
CA THR A 50 0.68 12.85 -10.94
C THR A 50 0.99 13.79 -12.11
N PRO A 51 0.35 14.97 -12.21
CA PRO A 51 0.78 16.00 -13.12
C PRO A 51 2.24 16.40 -12.89
N GLY A 52 3.07 16.32 -13.91
CA GLY A 52 4.52 16.50 -13.81
C GLY A 52 5.29 15.22 -13.48
N GLY A 53 4.60 14.14 -13.06
CA GLY A 53 5.17 12.83 -12.77
C GLY A 53 5.83 12.71 -11.40
N PHE A 54 6.33 11.51 -11.14
CA PHE A 54 7.09 11.20 -9.93
C PHE A 54 8.46 11.92 -9.96
N PRO A 55 8.90 12.55 -8.86
CA PRO A 55 10.14 13.35 -8.82
C PRO A 55 11.40 12.46 -8.77
N LEU A 56 11.61 11.64 -9.79
CA LEU A 56 12.76 10.73 -9.88
C LEU A 56 14.04 11.48 -10.25
N GLY A 57 14.61 12.20 -9.29
CA GLY A 57 15.87 12.90 -9.46
C GLY A 57 17.11 12.01 -9.31
N ASP A 58 18.27 12.53 -9.71
CA ASP A 58 19.54 11.78 -9.64
C ASP A 58 19.94 11.39 -8.22
N LYS A 59 19.52 12.16 -7.21
CA LYS A 59 19.74 11.83 -5.79
C LYS A 59 19.05 10.53 -5.40
N ILE A 60 17.81 10.32 -5.84
CA ILE A 60 17.04 9.11 -5.57
C ILE A 60 17.67 7.91 -6.28
N LYS A 61 18.05 8.07 -7.55
CA LYS A 61 18.74 7.03 -8.32
C LYS A 61 20.09 6.65 -7.69
N ALA A 62 20.86 7.66 -7.23
CA ALA A 62 22.14 7.44 -6.55
C ALA A 62 21.95 6.69 -5.23
N LEU A 63 20.94 7.02 -4.42
CA LEU A 63 20.60 6.32 -3.19
C LEU A 63 20.33 4.83 -3.47
N PHE A 64 19.47 4.52 -4.42
CA PHE A 64 19.09 3.14 -4.72
C PHE A 64 20.30 2.32 -5.21
N ARG A 65 21.14 2.92 -6.05
CA ARG A 65 22.40 2.27 -6.49
C ARG A 65 23.35 2.02 -5.33
N ALA A 66 23.59 3.03 -4.51
CA ALA A 66 24.54 2.93 -3.38
C ALA A 66 24.11 1.90 -2.34
N LYS A 67 22.81 1.75 -2.12
CA LYS A 67 22.25 0.79 -1.17
C LYS A 67 21.98 -0.59 -1.78
N GLY A 68 22.10 -0.74 -3.10
CA GLY A 68 21.74 -1.99 -3.79
C GLY A 68 20.23 -2.28 -3.76
N ILE A 69 19.39 -1.25 -3.55
CA ILE A 69 17.95 -1.40 -3.55
C ILE A 69 17.44 -1.56 -4.99
N ARG A 70 16.72 -2.62 -5.27
CA ARG A 70 16.02 -2.79 -6.55
C ARG A 70 14.76 -1.96 -6.55
N PHE A 71 14.65 -1.09 -7.55
CA PHE A 71 13.59 -0.11 -7.65
C PHE A 71 13.00 -0.08 -9.06
N SER A 72 11.69 -0.04 -9.16
CA SER A 72 10.97 0.19 -10.40
C SER A 72 9.88 1.25 -10.22
N LEU A 73 9.70 2.05 -11.23
CA LEU A 73 8.67 3.10 -11.31
C LEU A 73 7.79 2.85 -12.52
N TYR A 74 6.51 2.76 -12.27
CA TYR A 74 5.47 2.74 -13.28
C TYR A 74 4.58 3.97 -13.12
N LYS A 75 4.00 4.42 -14.23
CA LYS A 75 3.12 5.59 -14.26
C LYS A 75 1.80 5.23 -14.92
N ILE A 76 0.71 5.66 -14.31
CA ILE A 76 -0.61 5.72 -14.92
C ILE A 76 -0.69 7.02 -15.71
N ASN A 77 -0.92 6.94 -17.03
CA ASN A 77 -0.81 8.06 -17.95
C ASN A 77 -2.05 8.97 -17.99
N VAL A 78 -2.94 8.83 -17.02
CA VAL A 78 -4.16 9.62 -16.88
C VAL A 78 -4.42 9.91 -15.40
N ASP A 79 -4.77 11.16 -15.09
CA ASP A 79 -5.18 11.55 -13.72
C ASP A 79 -6.64 11.12 -13.48
N LEU A 80 -6.80 9.98 -12.81
CA LEU A 80 -8.11 9.40 -12.48
C LEU A 80 -8.65 9.89 -11.13
N LYS A 81 -8.08 10.93 -10.54
CA LYS A 81 -8.46 11.41 -9.21
C LYS A 81 -8.52 10.24 -8.22
N TRP A 82 -7.69 10.14 -7.28
CA TRP A 82 -7.65 9.07 -6.29
C TRP A 82 -7.95 7.65 -6.87
N ASN A 83 -7.02 7.11 -7.61
CA ASN A 83 -7.13 5.76 -8.18
C ASN A 83 -6.23 4.74 -7.46
N THR A 84 -6.12 4.86 -6.13
CA THR A 84 -5.33 3.93 -5.30
C THR A 84 -5.63 2.45 -5.59
N PRO A 85 -6.90 2.00 -5.75
CA PRO A 85 -7.15 0.61 -6.10
C PRO A 85 -6.51 0.19 -7.42
N GLY A 86 -6.57 1.04 -8.45
CA GLY A 86 -5.92 0.76 -9.74
C GLY A 86 -4.40 0.80 -9.66
N ALA A 87 -3.83 1.74 -8.93
CA ALA A 87 -2.39 1.81 -8.71
C ALA A 87 -1.87 0.55 -7.99
N LEU A 88 -2.57 0.07 -6.97
CA LEU A 88 -2.20 -1.15 -6.27
C LEU A 88 -2.38 -2.40 -7.15
N ASN A 89 -3.45 -2.48 -7.96
CA ASN A 89 -3.63 -3.55 -8.93
C ASN A 89 -2.47 -3.63 -9.91
N LEU A 90 -2.06 -2.48 -10.48
CA LEU A 90 -0.89 -2.39 -11.34
C LEU A 90 0.38 -2.84 -10.60
N GLY A 91 0.56 -2.37 -9.36
CA GLY A 91 1.68 -2.76 -8.52
C GLY A 91 1.78 -4.27 -8.31
N PHE A 92 0.68 -4.93 -7.94
CA PHE A 92 0.65 -6.39 -7.81
C PHE A 92 0.94 -7.11 -9.13
N MET A 93 0.46 -6.59 -10.26
CA MET A 93 0.71 -7.18 -11.57
C MET A 93 2.20 -7.11 -11.94
N VAL A 94 2.82 -5.93 -11.82
CA VAL A 94 4.18 -5.68 -12.30
C VAL A 94 5.28 -5.99 -11.28
N ALA A 95 4.94 -6.18 -10.01
CA ALA A 95 5.89 -6.51 -8.95
C ALA A 95 6.73 -7.75 -9.32
N PRO A 96 8.06 -7.70 -9.20
CA PRO A 96 8.93 -8.78 -9.70
C PRO A 96 8.89 -10.05 -8.86
N LYS A 97 8.59 -9.94 -7.55
CA LYS A 97 8.56 -11.10 -6.65
C LYS A 97 7.16 -11.69 -6.52
N GLN A 98 7.07 -12.93 -6.09
CA GLN A 98 5.80 -13.62 -5.90
C GLN A 98 5.03 -13.11 -4.66
N TRP A 99 5.74 -12.69 -3.64
CA TRP A 99 5.17 -12.05 -2.47
C TRP A 99 5.19 -10.54 -2.64
N ALA A 100 4.06 -9.91 -2.41
CA ALA A 100 3.93 -8.46 -2.47
C ALA A 100 3.27 -7.93 -1.21
N LEU A 101 3.80 -6.83 -0.71
CA LEU A 101 3.26 -6.06 0.40
C LEU A 101 2.85 -4.69 -0.15
N CYS A 102 1.55 -4.41 -0.15
CA CYS A 102 1.08 -3.06 -0.43
C CYS A 102 1.07 -2.24 0.87
N MET A 103 1.42 -0.98 0.76
CA MET A 103 1.50 -0.08 1.91
C MET A 103 1.27 1.36 1.46
N ASP A 104 0.45 2.09 2.21
CA ASP A 104 0.28 3.52 1.99
C ASP A 104 1.59 4.28 2.20
N THR A 105 1.73 5.42 1.53
CA THR A 105 2.97 6.23 1.60
C THR A 105 3.23 6.83 2.98
N ASP A 106 2.24 6.88 3.85
CA ASP A 106 2.35 7.34 5.22
C ASP A 106 2.64 6.21 6.23
N CYS A 107 2.83 4.98 5.76
CA CYS A 107 3.15 3.83 6.56
C CYS A 107 4.59 3.35 6.28
N PHE A 108 5.23 2.76 7.28
CA PHE A 108 6.57 2.19 7.13
C PHE A 108 6.85 1.07 8.11
N PHE A 109 7.85 0.27 7.79
CA PHE A 109 8.47 -0.66 8.72
C PHE A 109 9.94 -0.28 8.93
N PRO A 110 10.40 -0.20 10.18
CA PRO A 110 11.82 -0.13 10.48
C PRO A 110 12.58 -1.34 9.92
N SER A 111 13.88 -1.21 9.70
CA SER A 111 14.72 -2.29 9.16
C SER A 111 14.58 -3.60 9.94
N GLN A 112 14.50 -3.52 11.27
CA GLN A 112 14.31 -4.70 12.14
C GLN A 112 12.97 -5.40 11.88
N GLU A 113 11.90 -4.67 11.64
CA GLU A 113 10.59 -5.27 11.33
C GLU A 113 10.61 -5.93 9.96
N TRP A 114 11.28 -5.35 8.96
CA TRP A 114 11.50 -6.00 7.68
C TRP A 114 12.23 -7.33 7.82
N GLU A 115 13.27 -7.40 8.65
CA GLU A 115 14.00 -8.63 8.91
C GLU A 115 13.10 -9.71 9.55
N ARG A 116 12.21 -9.31 10.46
CA ARG A 116 11.21 -10.21 11.03
C ARG A 116 10.22 -10.69 9.98
N ILE A 117 9.68 -9.78 9.16
CA ILE A 117 8.74 -10.11 8.07
C ILE A 117 9.39 -11.08 7.09
N LEU A 118 10.64 -10.85 6.70
CA LEU A 118 11.37 -11.74 5.79
C LEU A 118 11.58 -13.16 6.35
N ASN A 119 11.62 -13.30 7.67
CA ASN A 119 11.76 -14.59 8.33
C ASN A 119 10.42 -15.31 8.62
N LEU A 120 9.28 -14.70 8.28
CA LEU A 120 7.98 -15.34 8.45
C LEU A 120 7.84 -16.56 7.53
N GLU A 121 7.38 -17.65 8.09
CA GLU A 121 6.86 -18.80 7.35
C GLU A 121 5.40 -18.55 6.99
N HIS A 122 5.18 -17.90 5.87
CA HIS A 122 3.84 -17.48 5.45
C HIS A 122 3.25 -18.46 4.43
N PRO A 123 2.11 -19.09 4.72
CA PRO A 123 1.42 -19.93 3.74
C PRO A 123 0.90 -19.11 2.55
N MET A 124 1.06 -19.64 1.34
CA MET A 124 0.67 -18.95 0.10
C MET A 124 -0.79 -18.51 0.05
N ASN A 125 -1.68 -19.26 0.66
CA ASN A 125 -3.12 -19.02 0.67
C ASN A 125 -3.58 -18.09 1.79
N ARG A 126 -2.69 -17.41 2.48
CA ARG A 126 -3.01 -16.49 3.57
C ARG A 126 -2.68 -15.06 3.23
N MET A 127 -3.42 -14.15 3.81
CA MET A 127 -3.17 -12.72 3.85
C MET A 127 -2.53 -12.34 5.18
N GLY A 128 -1.42 -11.58 5.14
CA GLY A 128 -0.81 -10.98 6.31
C GLY A 128 -1.30 -9.55 6.49
N PHE A 129 -1.80 -9.23 7.68
CA PHE A 129 -2.11 -7.86 8.09
C PHE A 129 -1.23 -7.47 9.27
N PHE A 130 -0.92 -6.18 9.35
CA PHE A 130 -0.03 -5.66 10.37
C PHE A 130 -0.79 -4.69 11.29
N PRO A 131 -0.66 -4.85 12.62
CA PRO A 131 -1.12 -3.84 13.55
C PRO A 131 -0.33 -2.55 13.28
N ARG A 132 -0.96 -1.40 13.51
CA ARG A 132 -0.30 -0.11 13.32
C ARG A 132 -0.12 0.62 14.62
N LYS A 133 1.00 1.31 14.73
CA LYS A 133 1.25 2.33 15.74
C LYS A 133 1.20 3.70 15.08
N ARG A 134 0.43 4.61 15.63
CA ARG A 134 0.39 6.01 15.16
C ARG A 134 1.30 6.85 16.02
N TYR A 135 2.10 7.69 15.38
CA TYR A 135 2.97 8.64 16.04
C TYR A 135 2.40 10.05 15.89
N GLY A 136 2.54 10.88 16.92
CA GLY A 136 2.28 12.32 16.86
C GLY A 136 0.88 12.80 17.20
N ASP A 137 -0.09 11.92 17.44
CA ASP A 137 -1.41 12.31 17.95
C ASP A 137 -1.67 11.67 19.33
N PRO A 138 -1.57 12.42 20.43
CA PRO A 138 -1.79 11.88 21.77
C PRO A 138 -3.21 11.37 22.02
N LYS A 139 -4.19 11.80 21.22
CA LYS A 139 -5.56 11.26 21.29
C LYS A 139 -5.67 9.89 20.61
N ILE A 140 -4.78 9.61 19.66
CA ILE A 140 -4.78 8.38 18.88
C ILE A 140 -3.84 7.34 19.51
N GLU A 141 -2.77 7.74 20.17
CA GLU A 141 -1.86 6.85 20.92
C GLU A 141 -2.59 6.03 21.99
N ASN A 142 -3.69 6.54 22.54
CA ASN A 142 -4.51 5.88 23.55
C ASN A 142 -5.65 5.01 22.97
N LEU A 143 -5.88 5.03 21.66
CA LEU A 143 -6.80 4.08 21.05
C LEU A 143 -6.11 2.71 21.06
N LYS A 144 -6.66 1.75 21.80
CA LYS A 144 -6.32 0.32 21.64
C LYS A 144 -6.58 -0.06 20.20
N ASN A 145 -5.56 0.14 19.36
CA ASN A 145 -5.65 -0.10 17.93
C ASN A 145 -5.30 -1.57 17.62
N ASP A 146 -6.12 -2.49 18.11
CA ASP A 146 -6.13 -3.89 17.69
C ASP A 146 -6.71 -4.06 16.28
N ARG A 147 -6.97 -2.94 15.58
CA ARG A 147 -7.54 -2.98 14.24
C ARG A 147 -6.43 -3.00 13.21
N PHE A 148 -6.51 -4.01 12.35
CA PHE A 148 -5.68 -4.10 11.16
C PHE A 148 -5.80 -2.86 10.30
N LEU A 149 -4.72 -2.54 9.62
CA LEU A 149 -4.71 -1.54 8.57
C LEU A 149 -4.96 -2.27 7.23
N PRO A 150 -6.18 -2.21 6.68
CA PRO A 150 -6.51 -2.99 5.49
C PRO A 150 -5.68 -2.58 4.27
N CYS A 151 -5.14 -1.35 4.25
CA CYS A 151 -4.26 -0.86 3.18
C CYS A 151 -2.80 -1.32 3.30
N THR A 152 -2.42 -1.98 4.41
CA THR A 152 -1.09 -2.58 4.58
C THR A 152 -1.24 -4.09 4.68
N MET A 153 -1.04 -4.78 3.58
CA MET A 153 -1.25 -6.22 3.49
C MET A 153 -0.17 -6.92 2.69
N LEU A 154 0.24 -8.07 3.19
CA LEU A 154 1.16 -9.00 2.55
C LEU A 154 0.38 -10.15 1.93
N MET A 155 0.61 -10.44 0.66
CA MET A 155 -0.09 -11.51 -0.04
C MET A 155 0.74 -12.08 -1.18
N HIS A 156 0.51 -13.36 -1.48
CA HIS A 156 1.05 -13.98 -2.69
C HIS A 156 0.29 -13.47 -3.92
N LYS A 157 1.00 -13.06 -4.97
CA LYS A 157 0.40 -12.45 -6.18
C LYS A 157 -0.68 -13.32 -6.83
N THR A 158 -0.45 -14.61 -6.91
CA THR A 158 -1.44 -15.54 -7.48
C THR A 158 -2.75 -15.50 -6.71
N VAL A 159 -2.70 -15.44 -5.38
CA VAL A 159 -3.91 -15.35 -4.55
C VAL A 159 -4.61 -14.02 -4.79
N PHE A 160 -3.88 -12.92 -4.82
CA PHE A 160 -4.43 -11.60 -5.11
C PHE A 160 -5.15 -11.57 -6.47
N MET A 161 -4.50 -12.08 -7.51
CA MET A 161 -5.08 -12.11 -8.86
C MET A 161 -6.28 -13.04 -8.97
N ASN A 162 -6.24 -14.20 -8.31
CA ASN A 162 -7.37 -15.14 -8.29
C ASN A 162 -8.59 -14.56 -7.57
N MET A 163 -8.39 -13.62 -6.67
CA MET A 163 -9.45 -12.86 -6.02
C MET A 163 -10.00 -11.74 -6.89
N GLY A 164 -9.38 -11.44 -8.02
CA GLY A 164 -9.78 -10.39 -8.95
C GLY A 164 -9.25 -9.00 -8.60
N GLY A 165 -8.22 -8.91 -7.75
CA GLY A 165 -7.63 -7.64 -7.34
C GLY A 165 -8.56 -6.73 -6.53
N PHE A 166 -8.16 -5.49 -6.34
CA PHE A 166 -9.02 -4.44 -5.78
C PHE A 166 -10.08 -4.00 -6.80
N ASP A 167 -11.25 -3.66 -6.32
CA ASP A 167 -12.34 -3.20 -7.16
C ASP A 167 -12.16 -1.71 -7.54
N GLU A 168 -11.88 -1.45 -8.82
CA GLU A 168 -11.60 -0.10 -9.33
C GLU A 168 -12.85 0.79 -9.46
N ASP A 169 -14.04 0.28 -9.16
CA ASP A 169 -15.24 1.13 -9.04
C ASP A 169 -15.15 2.09 -7.86
N PHE A 170 -14.27 1.81 -6.89
CA PHE A 170 -13.99 2.72 -5.78
C PHE A 170 -13.06 3.89 -6.14
N SER A 171 -12.56 3.99 -7.36
CA SER A 171 -11.72 5.12 -7.78
C SER A 171 -12.49 6.44 -7.77
N GLY A 172 -11.79 7.54 -7.48
CA GLY A 172 -12.40 8.86 -7.42
C GLY A 172 -12.96 9.35 -8.75
N SER A 173 -12.45 8.87 -9.89
CA SER A 173 -13.01 9.17 -11.21
C SER A 173 -14.42 8.63 -11.41
N LYS A 174 -14.77 7.52 -10.76
CA LYS A 174 -16.10 6.89 -10.86
C LYS A 174 -17.08 7.41 -9.83
N THR A 175 -16.63 7.55 -8.60
CA THR A 175 -17.53 7.90 -7.48
C THR A 175 -17.40 9.34 -7.04
N GLY A 176 -16.33 10.06 -7.40
CA GLY A 176 -15.96 11.33 -6.79
C GLY A 176 -15.61 11.18 -5.31
N SER A 177 -15.20 9.98 -4.88
CA SER A 177 -15.04 9.58 -3.49
C SER A 177 -13.71 8.84 -3.27
N TRP A 178 -13.42 8.44 -2.03
CA TRP A 178 -12.21 7.72 -1.65
C TRP A 178 -12.48 6.69 -0.54
N GLY A 179 -11.58 5.71 -0.37
CA GLY A 179 -11.62 4.68 0.68
C GLY A 179 -12.55 3.52 0.36
N TYR A 180 -12.66 2.60 1.29
CA TYR A 180 -13.47 1.38 1.29
C TYR A 180 -13.09 0.28 0.29
N PHE A 181 -12.21 0.50 -0.68
CA PHE A 181 -11.75 -0.53 -1.61
C PHE A 181 -11.00 -1.66 -0.89
N ASP A 182 -10.21 -1.27 0.11
CA ASP A 182 -9.47 -2.14 0.99
C ASP A 182 -10.40 -2.97 1.89
N ASN A 183 -11.42 -2.34 2.46
CA ASN A 183 -12.43 -3.02 3.25
C ASN A 183 -13.22 -4.04 2.39
N GLU A 184 -13.62 -3.65 1.16
CA GLU A 184 -14.31 -4.54 0.23
C GLU A 184 -13.45 -5.75 -0.12
N PHE A 185 -12.18 -5.53 -0.43
CA PHE A 185 -11.24 -6.60 -0.72
C PHE A 185 -11.07 -7.55 0.46
N CYS A 186 -10.91 -7.02 1.67
CA CYS A 186 -10.80 -7.83 2.89
C CYS A 186 -12.05 -8.69 3.11
N GLU A 187 -13.25 -8.14 2.95
CA GLU A 187 -14.50 -8.90 3.07
C GLU A 187 -14.60 -10.04 2.04
N ARG A 188 -14.18 -9.78 0.79
CA ARG A 188 -14.12 -10.83 -0.24
C ARG A 188 -13.07 -11.89 0.09
N ALA A 189 -11.91 -11.46 0.59
CA ALA A 189 -10.84 -12.36 0.98
C ALA A 189 -11.30 -13.26 2.11
N ILE A 190 -11.88 -12.70 3.15
CA ILE A 190 -12.42 -13.43 4.29
C ILE A 190 -13.45 -14.47 3.81
N LYS A 191 -14.40 -14.07 2.98
CA LYS A 191 -15.42 -14.98 2.45
C LYS A 191 -14.84 -16.11 1.61
N LYS A 192 -13.86 -15.83 0.75
CA LYS A 192 -13.28 -16.83 -0.16
C LYS A 192 -12.24 -17.72 0.52
N ILE A 193 -11.36 -17.14 1.30
CA ILE A 193 -10.23 -17.85 1.90
C ILE A 193 -10.64 -18.53 3.19
N LEU A 194 -11.46 -17.91 4.04
CA LEU A 194 -11.92 -18.49 5.31
C LEU A 194 -12.99 -19.54 5.13
N TRP A 195 -13.90 -19.38 4.16
CA TRP A 195 -15.03 -20.30 3.96
C TRP A 195 -14.69 -21.50 3.09
N SER A 196 -13.74 -21.41 2.16
CA SER A 196 -13.39 -22.53 1.30
C SER A 196 -12.58 -23.61 2.02
N GLU A 197 -11.84 -23.26 3.05
CA GLU A 197 -10.90 -24.17 3.71
C GLU A 197 -11.16 -24.39 5.19
N LYS A 198 -12.35 -24.16 5.70
CA LYS A 198 -12.86 -24.44 7.06
C LYS A 198 -11.88 -24.38 8.25
N ALA A 199 -10.59 -24.25 8.08
CA ALA A 199 -9.69 -24.64 9.12
C ALA A 199 -8.63 -23.62 9.57
N THR A 200 -8.15 -22.71 8.76
CA THR A 200 -6.90 -22.08 9.22
C THR A 200 -6.52 -20.75 8.57
N CYS A 201 -7.41 -20.09 7.90
CA CYS A 201 -7.15 -18.71 7.50
C CYS A 201 -7.29 -17.78 8.70
N GLY A 202 -6.41 -17.97 9.65
CA GLY A 202 -6.16 -16.90 10.60
C GLY A 202 -5.52 -15.75 9.84
N ILE A 203 -6.06 -14.55 9.97
CA ILE A 203 -5.28 -13.35 9.84
C ILE A 203 -4.05 -13.61 10.69
N ILE A 204 -2.86 -13.67 10.09
CA ILE A 204 -1.65 -13.89 10.87
C ILE A 204 -1.38 -12.58 11.59
N TYR A 205 -1.73 -12.56 12.84
CA TYR A 205 -1.34 -11.57 13.80
C TYR A 205 0.10 -11.91 14.22
N ASP A 206 1.08 -11.39 13.50
CA ASP A 206 2.48 -11.72 13.76
C ASP A 206 3.20 -10.72 14.66
N GLY A 207 2.47 -9.77 15.22
CA GLY A 207 3.02 -8.77 16.13
C GLY A 207 3.86 -7.67 15.47
N HIS A 208 4.00 -7.69 14.14
CA HIS A 208 4.68 -6.61 13.43
C HIS A 208 3.76 -5.40 13.30
N THR A 209 4.31 -4.22 13.42
CA THR A 209 3.56 -2.97 13.41
C THR A 209 4.01 -2.14 12.23
N ALA A 210 3.07 -1.80 11.34
CA ALA A 210 3.28 -0.73 10.39
C ALA A 210 3.23 0.60 11.16
N GLU A 211 4.31 1.36 11.09
CA GLU A 211 4.43 2.62 11.80
C GLU A 211 4.16 3.78 10.85
N HIS A 212 3.47 4.81 11.36
CA HIS A 212 3.40 6.07 10.63
C HIS A 212 4.75 6.79 10.75
N PRO A 213 5.32 7.29 9.64
CA PRO A 213 6.65 7.86 9.62
C PRO A 213 6.70 9.28 10.21
N ILE A 214 6.21 9.47 11.43
CA ILE A 214 6.29 10.75 12.10
C ILE A 214 7.22 10.60 13.30
N PRO A 215 8.54 10.85 13.13
CA PRO A 215 9.43 10.97 14.27
C PRO A 215 8.89 12.07 15.19
N LYS A 216 8.94 11.89 16.50
CA LYS A 216 8.50 12.89 17.49
C LYS A 216 9.05 14.30 17.25
N ILE A 217 10.21 14.41 16.61
CA ILE A 217 10.92 15.68 16.33
C ILE A 217 10.31 16.41 15.13
N VAL A 218 9.71 15.69 14.16
CA VAL A 218 9.11 16.28 12.95
C VAL A 218 7.58 16.34 13.08
N ALA A 219 7.01 15.63 14.04
CA ALA A 219 5.57 15.47 14.21
C ALA A 219 4.83 16.81 14.40
N GLY A 220 5.42 17.79 15.10
CA GLY A 220 4.79 19.09 15.31
C GLY A 220 4.63 19.88 14.00
N GLU A 221 5.71 20.04 13.25
CA GLU A 221 5.69 20.78 11.98
C GLU A 221 4.90 20.03 10.91
N TRP A 222 5.01 18.71 10.87
CA TRP A 222 4.32 17.90 9.90
C TRP A 222 2.82 17.81 10.18
N MET A 223 2.41 17.66 11.43
CA MET A 223 1.01 17.69 11.84
C MET A 223 0.36 19.04 11.53
N GLU A 224 1.04 20.16 11.76
CA GLU A 224 0.55 21.47 11.32
C GLU A 224 0.51 21.60 9.80
N SER A 225 1.50 21.11 9.08
CA SER A 225 1.54 21.22 7.62
C SER A 225 0.59 20.25 6.91
N VAL A 226 0.35 19.04 7.44
CA VAL A 226 -0.45 18.00 6.76
C VAL A 226 -1.86 17.87 7.33
N TYR A 227 -2.06 18.10 8.63
CA TYR A 227 -3.37 18.04 9.27
C TYR A 227 -3.92 19.43 9.65
N GLY A 228 -3.06 20.43 9.91
CA GLY A 228 -3.46 21.80 10.18
C GLY A 228 -3.84 22.58 8.93
N GLN A 229 -3.20 22.31 7.81
CA GLN A 229 -3.72 22.70 6.50
C GLN A 229 -4.84 21.71 6.17
N LYS A 230 -6.06 22.08 6.56
CA LYS A 230 -7.25 21.32 6.18
C LYS A 230 -7.09 20.82 4.76
N GLY A 231 -6.72 19.56 4.60
CA GLY A 231 -6.82 18.86 3.35
C GLY A 231 -5.61 18.78 2.44
N VAL A 232 -4.36 18.83 2.89
CA VAL A 232 -3.25 18.59 1.95
C VAL A 232 -3.33 17.18 1.33
N THR A 233 -3.77 16.18 2.07
CA THR A 233 -4.05 14.85 1.50
C THR A 233 -5.38 14.76 0.75
N HIS A 234 -6.39 15.51 1.18
CA HIS A 234 -7.73 15.43 0.58
C HIS A 234 -8.00 16.58 -0.39
N ALA A 235 -7.40 17.76 -0.19
CA ALA A 235 -7.52 18.87 -1.13
C ALA A 235 -6.74 18.63 -2.43
N ALA A 236 -5.61 17.92 -2.37
CA ALA A 236 -4.92 17.48 -3.59
C ALA A 236 -5.78 16.51 -4.43
N LEU A 237 -6.74 15.85 -3.81
CA LEU A 237 -7.64 14.90 -4.47
C LEU A 237 -8.88 15.58 -5.05
N ALA A 238 -9.12 16.87 -4.79
CA ALA A 238 -10.36 17.57 -5.17
C ALA A 238 -11.64 16.78 -4.79
N VAL A 239 -11.57 16.05 -3.67
CA VAL A 239 -12.65 15.19 -3.21
C VAL A 239 -13.31 15.90 -2.03
N ASP A 240 -14.59 16.21 -2.15
CA ASP A 240 -15.41 16.78 -1.09
C ASP A 240 -15.25 15.97 0.20
N GLY A 241 -15.13 16.61 1.36
CA GLY A 241 -15.02 15.94 2.66
C GLY A 241 -16.19 14.99 2.99
N ASN A 242 -17.35 15.17 2.33
CA ASN A 242 -18.47 14.24 2.36
C ASN A 242 -18.33 13.06 1.37
N ALA A 243 -17.32 13.06 0.54
CA ALA A 243 -17.18 12.12 -0.56
C ALA A 243 -16.95 10.67 -0.10
N ARG A 244 -16.36 10.45 1.09
CA ARG A 244 -16.22 9.10 1.67
C ARG A 244 -17.56 8.36 1.81
N HIS A 245 -18.66 9.12 1.89
CA HIS A 245 -20.00 8.56 2.02
C HIS A 245 -20.42 7.73 0.78
N LYS A 246 -20.09 8.17 -0.43
CA LYS A 246 -20.45 7.43 -1.67
C LYS A 246 -19.76 6.08 -1.75
N ASN A 247 -18.47 6.01 -1.47
CA ASN A 247 -17.76 4.74 -1.42
C ASN A 247 -18.25 3.84 -0.28
N LYS A 248 -18.71 4.41 0.82
CA LYS A 248 -19.35 3.64 1.90
C LYS A 248 -20.63 2.98 1.44
N LEU A 249 -21.50 3.70 0.69
CA LEU A 249 -22.72 3.14 0.15
C LEU A 249 -22.40 2.05 -0.88
N LEU A 250 -21.50 2.32 -1.82
CA LEU A 250 -21.04 1.34 -2.80
C LEU A 250 -20.49 0.06 -2.12
N TYR A 251 -19.72 0.22 -1.04
CA TYR A 251 -19.21 -0.91 -0.27
C TYR A 251 -20.35 -1.78 0.27
N TYR A 252 -21.37 -1.19 0.89
CA TYR A 252 -22.51 -1.96 1.40
C TYR A 252 -23.28 -2.66 0.28
N ASP A 253 -23.52 -1.99 -0.83
CA ASP A 253 -24.20 -2.59 -1.98
C ASP A 253 -23.44 -3.79 -2.53
N LYS A 254 -22.10 -3.68 -2.63
CA LYS A 254 -21.27 -4.79 -3.12
C LYS A 254 -21.20 -5.97 -2.15
N ILE A 255 -21.04 -5.72 -0.85
CA ILE A 255 -20.97 -6.84 0.13
C ILE A 255 -22.33 -7.53 0.32
N GLN A 256 -23.45 -6.83 0.08
CA GLN A 256 -24.79 -7.38 0.08
C GLN A 256 -25.15 -8.09 -1.24
N GLY A 257 -24.34 -7.92 -2.27
CA GLY A 257 -24.57 -8.52 -3.59
C GLY A 257 -25.55 -7.74 -4.47
N ASN A 258 -25.95 -6.53 -4.08
CA ASN A 258 -26.79 -5.65 -4.89
C ASN A 258 -26.06 -5.17 -6.16
N ILE A 259 -24.77 -4.93 -6.05
CA ILE A 259 -23.87 -4.54 -7.16
C ILE A 259 -22.76 -5.58 -7.27
N PRO A 260 -22.51 -6.17 -8.45
CA PRO A 260 -21.44 -7.13 -8.62
C PRO A 260 -20.08 -6.47 -8.48
N GLN A 261 -19.07 -7.27 -8.06
CA GLN A 261 -17.70 -6.84 -8.09
C GLN A 261 -17.27 -6.55 -9.54
N ASN A 262 -16.61 -5.43 -9.77
CA ASN A 262 -15.93 -5.17 -11.02
C ASN A 262 -14.62 -5.99 -11.06
N ARG A 263 -14.55 -6.93 -12.00
CA ARG A 263 -13.35 -7.75 -12.23
C ARG A 263 -12.50 -7.25 -13.40
N GLN A 264 -12.93 -6.17 -14.04
CA GLN A 264 -12.14 -5.50 -15.07
C GLN A 264 -11.19 -4.53 -14.37
N ILE A 265 -9.95 -4.93 -14.22
CA ILE A 265 -8.89 -4.13 -13.64
C ILE A 265 -7.95 -3.59 -14.73
N LEU A 266 -7.23 -2.52 -14.40
CA LEU A 266 -6.22 -1.89 -15.27
C LEU A 266 -6.81 -1.32 -16.59
N ASN A 267 -8.02 -0.78 -16.53
CA ASN A 267 -8.66 -0.11 -17.66
C ASN A 267 -8.17 1.33 -17.87
N PHE A 268 -6.87 1.54 -17.78
CA PHE A 268 -6.21 2.83 -17.98
C PHE A 268 -4.84 2.62 -18.61
N PRO A 269 -4.33 3.58 -19.41
CA PRO A 269 -2.99 3.49 -19.98
C PRO A 269 -1.93 3.66 -18.89
N TRP A 270 -0.90 2.85 -18.94
CA TRP A 270 0.26 2.92 -18.06
C TRP A 270 1.55 2.57 -18.78
N GLU A 271 2.68 2.95 -18.20
CA GLU A 271 4.01 2.66 -18.73
C GLU A 271 5.03 2.40 -17.63
N GLN A 272 6.09 1.69 -17.95
CA GLN A 272 7.27 1.59 -17.10
C GLN A 272 8.18 2.79 -17.37
N VAL A 273 8.39 3.62 -16.36
CA VAL A 273 9.21 4.84 -16.47
C VAL A 273 10.68 4.56 -16.17
N TYR A 274 10.95 3.68 -15.21
CA TYR A 274 12.30 3.39 -14.75
C TYR A 274 12.43 2.04 -14.07
N THR A 275 13.60 1.42 -14.24
CA THR A 275 14.06 0.30 -13.41
C THR A 275 15.58 0.36 -13.27
N ASN A 276 16.13 -0.08 -12.15
CA ASN A 276 17.57 -0.16 -11.91
C ASN A 276 18.09 -1.59 -11.78
N TRP A 277 17.25 -2.58 -12.07
CA TRP A 277 17.65 -4.00 -12.05
C TRP A 277 17.46 -4.62 -13.44
N PHE A 278 18.40 -5.46 -13.80
CA PHE A 278 18.46 -6.23 -15.04
C PHE A 278 18.75 -7.69 -14.72
#